data_9d80a4eb98e7d076493ef823eb4a88fc
#
_entry.id   9d80a4eb98e7d076493ef823eb4a88fc
#
_cell.length_a   1.000
_cell.length_b   1.000
_cell.length_c   1.000
_cell.angle_alpha   90.00
_cell.angle_beta   90.00
_cell.angle_gamma   90.00
#
_symmetry.space_group_name_H-M   'P 1'
#
loop_
_entity.id
_entity.type
_entity.pdbx_description
1 polymer ?
#
loop_
_entity_poly.entity_id
_entity_poly.type
_entity_poly.pdbx_seq_one_letter_code
_entity_poly.pdbx_strand_id
1 'polypeptide(L)'
;MAQEKKAVEAITPINEDFARWYTDIVTKAELVDYSTVKGCVILRPYGYAIWENIQNILDGMFKKLGHENVYMPMFIPESLLQKEKDHVEGFAPEVAWVTHGGGEELAERMCVRPTSETLFCDHYAHIIQSYRDLPKLYNQWCSVVRWEKTTRPFLRTREFLWQEGHTMHETPEEAVHETEQMLECYRDFCENYLMMPVITGKKTESEKFAGAEATYTIEAMMHDGRALQSGTSHYFGDGFARAFDITFTDRENKLAYPHQTSWGVSTRLIGAIIMSHGDDNGLILPPAVAPIQAIVVPIAQHKEGVIDAAQALCERLKAAGIRANIDVTENSPGWKFAQYEMKGVPVRVEIGPRDIENGNCVLVRRDTGEKTAVSLENVEQSVKDTLDALAHNIYRMAKENMQDRTVDCHTFDELEEAVNNSLGFYKAMWCGDEACEDELKEKLGIGSRCMPFEQEHLSDTCVCCGKPAKAMVIWGKAY
;
A
#
# COMPACT_ATOMS: atom_id res chain seq x y z
N MET A 1 2.70 -4.66 -48.28
CA MET A 1 3.64 -4.18 -47.27
C MET A 1 3.15 -4.72 -45.92
N ALA A 2 3.82 -5.71 -45.39
CA ALA A 2 3.50 -6.23 -44.07
C ALA A 2 3.85 -5.15 -43.04
N GLN A 3 2.87 -4.72 -42.24
CA GLN A 3 3.14 -3.91 -41.08
C GLN A 3 4.04 -4.72 -40.16
N GLU A 4 5.28 -4.28 -39.95
CA GLU A 4 6.10 -4.73 -38.85
C GLU A 4 5.27 -4.53 -37.57
N LYS A 5 4.91 -5.64 -36.90
CA LYS A 5 4.35 -5.57 -35.55
C LYS A 5 5.42 -4.91 -34.68
N LYS A 6 5.19 -3.68 -34.28
CA LYS A 6 6.03 -3.00 -33.29
C LYS A 6 6.24 -3.94 -32.10
N ALA A 7 7.49 -4.06 -31.67
CA ALA A 7 7.82 -4.56 -30.35
C ALA A 7 6.99 -3.84 -29.29
N VAL A 8 6.84 -4.43 -28.11
CA VAL A 8 6.15 -3.78 -26.96
C VAL A 8 6.55 -2.31 -26.92
N GLU A 9 5.59 -1.41 -26.95
CA GLU A 9 5.88 0.03 -26.94
C GLU A 9 6.71 0.39 -25.72
N ALA A 10 7.84 1.05 -25.94
CA ALA A 10 8.67 1.55 -24.85
C ALA A 10 7.87 2.47 -23.94
N ILE A 11 8.10 2.38 -22.63
CA ILE A 11 7.59 3.34 -21.66
C ILE A 11 8.50 4.57 -21.61
N THR A 12 7.98 5.67 -21.10
CA THR A 12 8.79 6.87 -20.81
C THR A 12 9.88 6.50 -19.81
N PRO A 13 11.15 6.89 -20.01
CA PRO A 13 12.21 6.64 -19.03
C PRO A 13 11.91 7.28 -17.67
N ILE A 14 12.23 6.57 -16.59
CA ILE A 14 11.95 7.00 -15.22
C ILE A 14 12.56 8.38 -14.87
N ASN A 15 13.74 8.64 -15.38
CA ASN A 15 14.48 9.90 -15.14
C ASN A 15 14.05 11.05 -16.08
N GLU A 16 13.28 10.78 -17.13
CA GLU A 16 12.77 11.81 -18.05
C GLU A 16 11.47 12.41 -17.52
N ASP A 17 10.50 11.58 -17.18
CA ASP A 17 9.22 11.99 -16.59
C ASP A 17 8.66 10.86 -15.71
N PHE A 18 8.92 10.95 -14.42
CA PHE A 18 8.47 9.96 -13.44
C PHE A 18 6.93 9.79 -13.41
N ALA A 19 6.19 10.88 -13.59
CA ALA A 19 4.74 10.84 -13.56
C ALA A 19 4.16 10.11 -14.78
N ARG A 20 4.76 10.32 -15.93
CA ARG A 20 4.39 9.65 -17.18
C ARG A 20 4.85 8.21 -17.19
N TRP A 21 6.08 7.93 -16.75
CA TRP A 21 6.59 6.58 -16.53
C TRP A 21 5.62 5.74 -15.69
N TYR A 22 5.17 6.28 -14.54
CA TYR A 22 4.19 5.62 -13.69
C TYR A 22 2.88 5.30 -14.43
N THR A 23 2.34 6.27 -15.17
CA THR A 23 1.09 6.10 -15.92
C THR A 23 1.25 5.10 -17.06
N ASP A 24 2.39 5.11 -17.74
CA ASP A 24 2.72 4.15 -18.79
C ASP A 24 2.76 2.72 -18.23
N ILE A 25 3.42 2.51 -17.09
CA ILE A 25 3.45 1.17 -16.44
C ILE A 25 2.05 0.72 -16.07
N VAL A 26 1.27 1.54 -15.37
CA VAL A 26 -0.07 1.19 -14.90
C VAL A 26 -0.96 0.69 -16.03
N THR A 27 -0.86 1.30 -17.21
CA THR A 27 -1.67 0.94 -18.40
C THR A 27 -1.05 -0.21 -19.20
N LYS A 28 0.25 -0.16 -19.48
CA LYS A 28 0.93 -1.15 -20.35
C LYS A 28 1.18 -2.50 -19.68
N ALA A 29 1.36 -2.51 -18.36
CA ALA A 29 1.37 -3.76 -17.58
C ALA A 29 -0.03 -4.34 -17.35
N GLU A 30 -1.07 -3.72 -17.93
CA GLU A 30 -2.46 -4.16 -17.85
C GLU A 30 -3.01 -4.20 -16.41
N LEU A 31 -2.63 -3.23 -15.58
CA LEU A 31 -3.11 -3.15 -14.20
C LEU A 31 -4.48 -2.47 -14.11
N VAL A 32 -4.69 -1.40 -14.89
CA VAL A 32 -5.95 -0.65 -14.94
C VAL A 32 -6.31 -0.22 -16.35
N ASP A 33 -7.61 0.07 -16.53
CA ASP A 33 -8.14 0.91 -17.61
C ASP A 33 -8.88 2.11 -17.01
N TYR A 34 -8.96 3.20 -17.77
CA TYR A 34 -9.73 4.37 -17.37
C TYR A 34 -11.22 4.13 -17.57
N SER A 35 -11.99 4.38 -16.51
CA SER A 35 -13.44 4.27 -16.54
C SER A 35 -14.09 5.49 -17.20
N THR A 36 -15.32 5.31 -17.73
CA THR A 36 -16.20 6.42 -18.12
C THR A 36 -16.65 7.24 -16.92
N VAL A 37 -16.59 6.69 -15.70
CA VAL A 37 -16.82 7.42 -14.45
C VAL A 37 -15.55 8.20 -14.12
N LYS A 38 -15.61 9.52 -14.30
CA LYS A 38 -14.44 10.40 -14.09
C LYS A 38 -13.81 10.24 -12.70
N GLY A 39 -12.52 9.96 -12.68
CA GLY A 39 -11.76 9.79 -11.45
C GLY A 39 -11.80 8.39 -10.85
N CYS A 40 -12.52 7.45 -11.48
CA CYS A 40 -12.51 6.03 -11.15
C CYS A 40 -11.74 5.24 -12.22
N VAL A 41 -11.22 4.09 -11.83
CA VAL A 41 -10.49 3.18 -12.71
C VAL A 41 -11.13 1.80 -12.70
N ILE A 42 -10.92 1.06 -13.78
CA ILE A 42 -11.22 -0.37 -13.85
C ILE A 42 -9.94 -1.11 -13.48
N LEU A 43 -9.96 -1.86 -12.37
CA LEU A 43 -8.86 -2.76 -12.06
C LEU A 43 -8.94 -3.96 -13.01
N ARG A 44 -7.93 -4.13 -13.86
CA ARG A 44 -7.87 -5.26 -14.78
C ARG A 44 -7.48 -6.54 -14.04
N PRO A 45 -7.71 -7.74 -14.61
CA PRO A 45 -7.46 -9.00 -13.91
C PRO A 45 -6.06 -9.13 -13.30
N TYR A 46 -5.02 -8.65 -13.97
CA TYR A 46 -3.65 -8.73 -13.47
C TYR A 46 -3.43 -7.78 -12.27
N GLY A 47 -3.93 -6.54 -12.36
CA GLY A 47 -3.88 -5.59 -11.25
C GLY A 47 -4.72 -6.03 -10.05
N TYR A 48 -5.90 -6.59 -10.32
CA TYR A 48 -6.77 -7.11 -9.25
C TYR A 48 -6.17 -8.33 -8.55
N ALA A 49 -5.50 -9.24 -9.29
CA ALA A 49 -4.83 -10.40 -8.70
C ALA A 49 -3.67 -10.01 -7.76
N ILE A 50 -2.98 -8.88 -8.01
CA ILE A 50 -2.02 -8.33 -7.03
C ILE A 50 -2.74 -7.95 -5.74
N TRP A 51 -3.90 -7.28 -5.85
CA TRP A 51 -4.71 -6.91 -4.69
C TRP A 51 -5.22 -8.14 -3.92
N GLU A 52 -5.68 -9.17 -4.61
CA GLU A 52 -6.10 -10.43 -3.97
C GLU A 52 -4.97 -11.09 -3.18
N ASN A 53 -3.74 -11.08 -3.71
CA ASN A 53 -2.57 -11.60 -2.99
C ASN A 53 -2.25 -10.73 -1.75
N ILE A 54 -2.31 -9.40 -1.84
CA ILE A 54 -2.17 -8.49 -0.70
C ILE A 54 -3.24 -8.80 0.34
N GLN A 55 -4.49 -8.91 -0.08
CA GLN A 55 -5.62 -9.21 0.78
C GLN A 55 -5.44 -10.55 1.49
N ASN A 56 -5.10 -11.61 0.78
CA ASN A 56 -4.93 -12.94 1.33
C ASN A 56 -3.85 -12.99 2.42
N ILE A 57 -2.73 -12.29 2.21
CA ILE A 57 -1.62 -12.26 3.19
C ILE A 57 -2.03 -11.47 4.43
N LEU A 58 -2.50 -10.23 4.25
CA LEU A 58 -2.91 -9.37 5.36
C LEU A 58 -4.08 -9.94 6.15
N ASP A 59 -5.10 -10.48 5.48
CA ASP A 59 -6.24 -11.12 6.14
C ASP A 59 -5.79 -12.30 7.01
N GLY A 60 -4.81 -13.06 6.52
CA GLY A 60 -4.19 -14.13 7.30
C GLY A 60 -3.42 -13.61 8.52
N MET A 61 -2.75 -12.45 8.43
CA MET A 61 -2.08 -11.81 9.57
C MET A 61 -3.10 -11.30 10.59
N PHE A 62 -4.17 -10.63 10.16
CA PHE A 62 -5.23 -10.13 11.04
C PHE A 62 -5.93 -11.27 11.80
N LYS A 63 -6.26 -12.36 11.12
CA LYS A 63 -6.89 -13.54 11.76
C LYS A 63 -6.00 -14.21 12.80
N LYS A 64 -4.68 -14.21 12.61
CA LYS A 64 -3.72 -14.67 13.63
C LYS A 64 -3.73 -13.81 14.89
N LEU A 65 -4.07 -12.52 14.76
CA LEU A 65 -4.22 -11.59 15.86
C LEU A 65 -5.65 -11.58 16.46
N GLY A 66 -6.55 -12.42 15.95
CA GLY A 66 -7.91 -12.60 16.48
C GLY A 66 -8.98 -11.74 15.84
N HIS A 67 -8.67 -11.04 14.74
CA HIS A 67 -9.64 -10.19 14.05
C HIS A 67 -10.63 -11.01 13.21
N GLU A 68 -11.85 -10.52 13.13
CA GLU A 68 -12.95 -11.12 12.36
C GLU A 68 -13.41 -10.16 11.26
N ASN A 69 -13.68 -10.72 10.08
CA ASN A 69 -14.20 -9.92 8.96
C ASN A 69 -15.71 -9.74 9.09
N VAL A 70 -16.16 -8.50 8.88
CA VAL A 70 -17.56 -8.11 8.80
C VAL A 70 -17.82 -7.33 7.51
N TYR A 71 -19.07 -7.00 7.24
CA TYR A 71 -19.42 -6.10 6.13
C TYR A 71 -20.49 -5.11 6.58
N MET A 72 -20.17 -3.82 6.52
CA MET A 72 -21.07 -2.71 6.82
C MET A 72 -21.76 -2.21 5.55
N PRO A 73 -22.97 -1.65 5.63
CA PRO A 73 -23.65 -1.04 4.48
C PRO A 73 -22.79 0.04 3.81
N MET A 74 -22.99 0.20 2.50
CA MET A 74 -22.28 1.22 1.71
C MET A 74 -22.74 2.64 2.04
N PHE A 75 -24.01 2.82 2.39
CA PHE A 75 -24.62 4.13 2.60
C PHE A 75 -24.67 4.51 4.06
N ILE A 76 -24.36 5.78 4.34
CA ILE A 76 -24.44 6.38 5.67
C ILE A 76 -25.52 7.47 5.63
N PRO A 77 -26.58 7.40 6.47
CA PRO A 77 -27.53 8.47 6.61
C PRO A 77 -26.85 9.76 7.12
N GLU A 78 -27.31 10.91 6.65
CA GLU A 78 -26.73 12.21 7.06
C GLU A 78 -26.79 12.41 8.57
N SER A 79 -27.90 12.02 9.20
CA SER A 79 -28.07 12.10 10.66
C SER A 79 -27.04 11.27 11.44
N LEU A 80 -26.63 10.11 10.89
CA LEU A 80 -25.61 9.28 11.50
C LEU A 80 -24.22 9.90 11.34
N LEU A 81 -23.93 10.46 10.15
CA LEU A 81 -22.66 11.11 9.88
C LEU A 81 -22.45 12.34 10.79
N GLN A 82 -23.52 13.07 11.12
CA GLN A 82 -23.46 14.31 11.93
C GLN A 82 -23.29 14.06 13.44
N LYS A 83 -23.35 12.83 13.92
CA LYS A 83 -23.22 12.53 15.37
C LYS A 83 -21.83 12.88 15.92
N GLU A 84 -20.80 12.79 15.10
CA GLU A 84 -19.42 13.14 15.48
C GLU A 84 -18.95 14.31 14.61
N LYS A 85 -18.90 15.51 15.21
CA LYS A 85 -18.72 16.78 14.50
C LYS A 85 -17.34 16.93 13.86
N ASP A 86 -16.29 16.57 14.58
CA ASP A 86 -14.91 16.74 14.09
C ASP A 86 -14.62 15.81 12.90
N HIS A 87 -15.19 14.61 12.94
CA HIS A 87 -15.12 13.65 11.83
C HIS A 87 -15.86 14.18 10.59
N VAL A 88 -17.05 14.75 10.78
CA VAL A 88 -17.85 15.36 9.69
C VAL A 88 -17.10 16.51 9.04
N GLU A 89 -16.51 17.42 9.82
CA GLU A 89 -15.77 18.57 9.29
C GLU A 89 -14.58 18.11 8.42
N GLY A 90 -13.91 17.02 8.78
CA GLY A 90 -12.81 16.44 8.00
C GLY A 90 -13.24 15.84 6.65
N PHE A 91 -14.43 15.23 6.58
CA PHE A 91 -14.88 14.51 5.37
C PHE A 91 -15.98 15.24 4.57
N ALA A 92 -16.64 16.24 5.12
CA ALA A 92 -17.77 16.91 4.45
C ALA A 92 -17.51 17.37 3.01
N PRO A 93 -16.30 17.85 2.63
CA PRO A 93 -16.03 18.27 1.27
C PRO A 93 -15.89 17.10 0.25
N GLU A 94 -15.67 15.88 0.73
CA GLU A 94 -15.28 14.73 -0.07
C GLU A 94 -16.35 13.64 -0.18
N VAL A 95 -17.54 13.84 0.37
CA VAL A 95 -18.60 12.82 0.30
C VAL A 95 -19.42 12.91 -1.00
N ALA A 96 -19.80 11.75 -1.52
CA ALA A 96 -20.78 11.64 -2.60
C ALA A 96 -22.18 11.46 -1.99
N TRP A 97 -23.09 12.41 -2.26
CA TRP A 97 -24.44 12.38 -1.75
C TRP A 97 -25.41 11.65 -2.66
N VAL A 98 -26.25 10.77 -2.07
CA VAL A 98 -27.37 10.08 -2.70
C VAL A 98 -28.65 10.73 -2.19
N THR A 99 -29.39 11.36 -3.09
CA THR A 99 -30.62 12.13 -2.79
C THR A 99 -31.89 11.44 -3.29
N HIS A 100 -31.78 10.47 -4.21
CA HIS A 100 -32.89 9.74 -4.80
C HIS A 100 -32.67 8.24 -4.76
N GLY A 101 -33.72 7.48 -4.57
CA GLY A 101 -33.74 6.02 -4.63
C GLY A 101 -35.06 5.53 -5.22
N GLY A 102 -35.01 4.54 -6.15
CA GLY A 102 -36.22 4.01 -6.79
C GLY A 102 -37.00 5.03 -7.66
N GLY A 103 -36.37 6.15 -8.00
CA GLY A 103 -37.03 7.24 -8.76
C GLY A 103 -37.67 8.31 -7.89
N GLU A 104 -37.63 8.17 -6.57
CA GLU A 104 -38.19 9.12 -5.61
C GLU A 104 -37.09 9.83 -4.82
N GLU A 105 -37.35 11.06 -4.37
CA GLU A 105 -36.47 11.78 -3.45
C GLU A 105 -36.49 11.11 -2.07
N LEU A 106 -35.31 10.92 -1.50
CA LEU A 106 -35.19 10.33 -0.15
C LEU A 106 -35.63 11.33 0.91
N ALA A 107 -36.36 10.84 1.93
CA ALA A 107 -36.74 11.65 3.09
C ALA A 107 -35.51 12.18 3.85
N GLU A 108 -34.40 11.46 3.81
CA GLU A 108 -33.10 11.84 4.33
C GLU A 108 -32.05 11.43 3.29
N ARG A 109 -31.14 12.37 2.93
CA ARG A 109 -30.03 12.04 2.04
C ARG A 109 -29.02 11.13 2.73
N MET A 110 -28.35 10.30 1.95
CA MET A 110 -27.29 9.42 2.40
C MET A 110 -26.01 9.75 1.67
N CYS A 111 -24.85 9.53 2.28
CA CYS A 111 -23.60 9.54 1.53
C CYS A 111 -23.10 8.13 1.24
N VAL A 112 -22.35 7.98 0.16
CA VAL A 112 -21.52 6.79 -0.04
C VAL A 112 -20.35 6.89 0.95
N ARG A 113 -20.10 5.85 1.73
CA ARG A 113 -19.10 5.85 2.79
C ARG A 113 -17.72 6.33 2.32
N PRO A 114 -17.13 7.37 2.94
CA PRO A 114 -15.74 7.76 2.74
C PRO A 114 -14.80 6.99 3.69
N THR A 115 -15.36 6.48 4.77
CA THR A 115 -14.82 5.62 5.82
C THR A 115 -16.00 5.15 6.68
N SER A 116 -15.82 4.22 7.60
CA SER A 116 -16.97 3.54 8.25
C SER A 116 -17.04 3.69 9.77
N GLU A 117 -16.26 4.59 10.40
CA GLU A 117 -16.27 4.77 11.87
C GLU A 117 -17.69 4.91 12.42
N THR A 118 -18.51 5.75 11.79
CA THR A 118 -19.87 6.02 12.26
C THR A 118 -20.80 4.79 12.16
N LEU A 119 -20.65 3.98 11.09
CA LEU A 119 -21.40 2.73 10.94
C LEU A 119 -21.01 1.69 11.99
N PHE A 120 -19.72 1.56 12.25
CA PHE A 120 -19.20 0.67 13.30
C PHE A 120 -19.67 1.11 14.67
N CYS A 121 -19.62 2.40 14.97
CA CYS A 121 -20.10 2.95 16.25
C CYS A 121 -21.60 2.71 16.45
N ASP A 122 -22.43 2.95 15.43
CA ASP A 122 -23.85 2.66 15.48
C ASP A 122 -24.11 1.17 15.75
N HIS A 123 -23.41 0.27 15.08
CA HIS A 123 -23.50 -1.16 15.33
C HIS A 123 -23.03 -1.54 16.74
N TYR A 124 -21.91 -1.03 17.18
CA TYR A 124 -21.34 -1.33 18.50
C TYR A 124 -22.23 -0.86 19.65
N ALA A 125 -22.97 0.24 19.48
CA ALA A 125 -23.94 0.70 20.47
C ALA A 125 -25.06 -0.35 20.75
N HIS A 126 -25.33 -1.23 19.80
CA HIS A 126 -26.32 -2.29 19.94
C HIS A 126 -25.77 -3.58 20.54
N ILE A 127 -24.48 -3.88 20.38
CA ILE A 127 -23.91 -5.19 20.72
C ILE A 127 -22.95 -5.19 21.90
N ILE A 128 -22.49 -4.01 22.36
CA ILE A 128 -21.60 -3.87 23.51
C ILE A 128 -22.45 -3.45 24.72
N GLN A 129 -22.52 -4.29 25.75
CA GLN A 129 -23.28 -4.05 26.97
C GLN A 129 -22.47 -4.33 28.23
N SER A 130 -21.45 -5.17 28.15
CA SER A 130 -20.64 -5.66 29.27
C SER A 130 -19.16 -5.76 28.87
N TYR A 131 -18.26 -5.66 29.83
CA TYR A 131 -16.83 -5.92 29.61
C TYR A 131 -16.55 -7.29 28.95
N ARG A 132 -17.49 -8.26 29.04
CA ARG A 132 -17.37 -9.57 28.40
C ARG A 132 -17.57 -9.51 26.87
N ASP A 133 -18.13 -8.43 26.37
CA ASP A 133 -18.31 -8.20 24.93
C ASP A 133 -17.06 -7.59 24.28
N LEU A 134 -16.09 -7.16 25.08
CA LEU A 134 -14.84 -6.54 24.68
C LEU A 134 -13.64 -7.51 24.79
N PRO A 135 -12.59 -7.37 23.95
CA PRO A 135 -12.55 -6.42 22.82
C PRO A 135 -13.42 -6.86 21.65
N LYS A 136 -13.89 -5.90 20.84
CA LYS A 136 -14.42 -6.15 19.50
C LYS A 136 -13.31 -5.87 18.49
N LEU A 137 -12.96 -6.89 17.70
CA LEU A 137 -11.83 -6.83 16.76
C LEU A 137 -12.34 -7.09 15.35
N TYR A 138 -12.99 -6.08 14.75
CA TYR A 138 -13.60 -6.20 13.44
C TYR A 138 -12.79 -5.51 12.35
N ASN A 139 -12.77 -6.13 11.19
CA ASN A 139 -12.18 -5.67 9.96
C ASN A 139 -13.15 -5.81 8.80
N GLN A 140 -13.12 -4.92 7.81
CA GLN A 140 -13.82 -5.15 6.55
C GLN A 140 -12.93 -4.85 5.35
N TRP A 141 -13.12 -5.65 4.30
CA TRP A 141 -12.59 -5.43 2.97
C TRP A 141 -13.69 -4.84 2.11
N CYS A 142 -13.52 -3.63 1.61
CA CYS A 142 -14.57 -2.92 0.89
C CYS A 142 -14.03 -1.85 -0.05
N SER A 143 -14.93 -1.17 -0.78
CA SER A 143 -14.64 0.10 -1.44
C SER A 143 -15.16 1.27 -0.62
N VAL A 144 -14.53 2.42 -0.81
CA VAL A 144 -14.97 3.72 -0.29
C VAL A 144 -14.90 4.76 -1.39
N VAL A 145 -15.63 5.86 -1.23
CA VAL A 145 -15.69 6.98 -2.18
C VAL A 145 -15.27 8.27 -1.50
N ARG A 146 -14.21 8.89 -2.01
CA ARG A 146 -13.77 10.24 -1.64
C ARG A 146 -13.74 11.10 -2.89
N TRP A 147 -14.48 12.20 -2.91
CA TRP A 147 -14.69 13.00 -4.13
C TRP A 147 -13.49 13.89 -4.45
N GLU A 148 -12.39 13.23 -4.77
CA GLU A 148 -11.11 13.86 -5.09
C GLU A 148 -11.16 14.71 -6.33
N LYS A 149 -10.51 15.88 -6.30
CA LYS A 149 -10.41 16.81 -7.45
C LYS A 149 -9.36 16.33 -8.46
N THR A 150 -8.21 15.88 -7.95
CA THR A 150 -7.08 15.37 -8.77
C THR A 150 -6.90 13.91 -8.49
N THR A 151 -6.89 13.10 -9.55
CA THR A 151 -6.83 11.64 -9.42
C THR A 151 -5.61 11.06 -10.14
N ARG A 152 -5.05 9.99 -9.57
CA ARG A 152 -4.00 9.16 -10.15
C ARG A 152 -4.24 7.70 -9.77
N PRO A 153 -4.23 6.75 -10.72
CA PRO A 153 -4.48 5.34 -10.45
C PRO A 153 -3.68 4.82 -9.25
N PHE A 154 -4.29 4.01 -8.41
CA PHE A 154 -3.81 3.46 -7.14
C PHE A 154 -3.47 4.49 -6.06
N LEU A 155 -2.91 5.65 -6.37
CA LEU A 155 -2.45 6.62 -5.38
C LEU A 155 -3.59 7.46 -4.81
N ARG A 156 -4.49 7.93 -5.70
CA ARG A 156 -5.63 8.76 -5.34
C ARG A 156 -6.70 8.65 -6.42
N THR A 157 -7.77 7.91 -6.16
CA THR A 157 -8.93 7.76 -7.02
C THR A 157 -10.19 8.07 -6.23
N ARG A 158 -11.29 8.41 -6.92
CA ARG A 158 -12.56 8.71 -6.25
C ARG A 158 -13.15 7.51 -5.56
N GLU A 159 -13.05 6.34 -6.16
CA GLU A 159 -13.35 5.06 -5.56
C GLU A 159 -12.05 4.25 -5.49
N PHE A 160 -11.83 3.57 -4.38
CA PHE A 160 -10.70 2.67 -4.20
C PHE A 160 -11.07 1.51 -3.27
N LEU A 161 -10.36 0.40 -3.45
CA LEU A 161 -10.46 -0.74 -2.56
C LEU A 161 -9.49 -0.55 -1.39
N TRP A 162 -9.94 -0.95 -0.23
CA TRP A 162 -9.13 -0.91 0.97
C TRP A 162 -9.56 -1.97 1.98
N GLN A 163 -8.84 -2.01 3.06
CA GLN A 163 -9.20 -2.65 4.30
C GLN A 163 -9.30 -1.55 5.36
N GLU A 164 -10.29 -1.65 6.21
CA GLU A 164 -10.43 -0.83 7.41
C GLU A 164 -10.80 -1.72 8.60
N GLY A 165 -9.96 -1.65 9.65
CA GLY A 165 -10.25 -2.26 10.93
C GLY A 165 -10.82 -1.23 11.88
N HIS A 166 -11.80 -1.64 12.68
CA HIS A 166 -12.42 -0.82 13.70
C HIS A 166 -12.61 -1.67 14.95
N THR A 167 -11.95 -1.29 16.04
CA THR A 167 -11.94 -2.10 17.27
C THR A 167 -12.42 -1.29 18.46
N MET A 168 -12.94 -1.99 19.47
CA MET A 168 -13.35 -1.41 20.75
C MET A 168 -12.73 -2.21 21.90
N HIS A 169 -12.20 -1.53 22.89
CA HIS A 169 -11.45 -2.08 24.00
C HIS A 169 -11.97 -1.58 25.35
N GLU A 170 -11.75 -2.40 26.42
CA GLU A 170 -12.17 -2.06 27.76
C GLU A 170 -11.37 -0.87 28.31
N THR A 171 -10.07 -0.81 28.03
CA THR A 171 -9.16 0.20 28.59
C THR A 171 -8.39 0.98 27.51
N PRO A 172 -7.90 2.20 27.82
CA PRO A 172 -7.07 2.96 26.90
C PRO A 172 -5.76 2.22 26.57
N GLU A 173 -5.18 1.51 27.54
CA GLU A 173 -3.93 0.77 27.36
C GLU A 173 -4.10 -0.37 26.33
N GLU A 174 -5.21 -1.10 26.40
CA GLU A 174 -5.55 -2.13 25.40
C GLU A 174 -5.72 -1.52 23.99
N ALA A 175 -6.42 -0.39 23.88
CA ALA A 175 -6.63 0.27 22.60
C ALA A 175 -5.33 0.85 22.02
N VAL A 176 -4.46 1.45 22.85
CA VAL A 176 -3.15 1.92 22.40
C VAL A 176 -2.29 0.75 21.92
N HIS A 177 -2.26 -0.37 22.68
CA HIS A 177 -1.55 -1.57 22.28
C HIS A 177 -2.04 -2.11 20.92
N GLU A 178 -3.36 -2.15 20.72
CA GLU A 178 -3.94 -2.55 19.44
C GLU A 178 -3.51 -1.63 18.30
N THR A 179 -3.51 -0.32 18.54
CA THR A 179 -3.08 0.67 17.55
C THR A 179 -1.64 0.45 17.11
N GLU A 180 -0.75 0.19 18.06
CA GLU A 180 0.67 -0.09 17.82
C GLU A 180 0.89 -1.46 17.17
N GLN A 181 0.16 -2.49 17.62
CA GLN A 181 0.22 -3.84 17.06
C GLN A 181 -0.17 -3.85 15.58
N MET A 182 -1.20 -3.11 15.21
CA MET A 182 -1.65 -3.05 13.82
C MET A 182 -0.70 -2.23 12.94
N LEU A 183 -0.08 -1.18 13.47
CA LEU A 183 0.98 -0.48 12.77
C LEU A 183 2.18 -1.40 12.49
N GLU A 184 2.58 -2.18 13.50
CA GLU A 184 3.67 -3.16 13.39
C GLU A 184 3.34 -4.27 12.37
N CYS A 185 2.08 -4.72 12.35
CA CYS A 185 1.58 -5.66 11.34
C CYS A 185 1.75 -5.11 9.92
N TYR A 186 1.45 -3.82 9.72
CA TYR A 186 1.65 -3.17 8.43
C TYR A 186 3.12 -2.98 8.07
N ARG A 187 3.98 -2.66 9.05
CA ARG A 187 5.42 -2.60 8.85
C ARG A 187 5.97 -3.95 8.39
N ASP A 188 5.65 -5.02 9.14
CA ASP A 188 6.05 -6.38 8.81
C ASP A 188 5.60 -6.79 7.40
N PHE A 189 4.35 -6.45 7.05
CA PHE A 189 3.84 -6.71 5.71
C PHE A 189 4.60 -5.95 4.63
N CYS A 190 4.86 -4.65 4.80
CA CYS A 190 5.59 -3.86 3.84
C CYS A 190 7.03 -4.35 3.66
N GLU A 191 7.74 -4.64 4.76
CA GLU A 191 9.14 -5.03 4.70
C GLU A 191 9.36 -6.47 4.21
N ASN A 192 8.54 -7.43 4.70
CA ASN A 192 8.77 -8.85 4.44
C ASN A 192 7.96 -9.44 3.28
N TYR A 193 6.91 -8.76 2.81
CA TYR A 193 6.09 -9.24 1.68
C TYR A 193 6.12 -8.29 0.49
N LEU A 194 6.12 -6.97 0.72
CA LEU A 194 6.23 -5.98 -0.35
C LEU A 194 7.68 -5.57 -0.63
N MET A 195 8.64 -6.02 0.17
CA MET A 195 10.06 -5.68 0.06
C MET A 195 10.31 -4.16 0.08
N MET A 196 9.48 -3.43 0.84
CA MET A 196 9.55 -1.98 0.98
C MET A 196 9.98 -1.61 2.40
N PRO A 197 11.14 -0.99 2.61
CA PRO A 197 11.51 -0.41 3.89
C PRO A 197 10.59 0.78 4.19
N VAL A 198 10.17 0.90 5.45
CA VAL A 198 9.28 1.97 5.91
C VAL A 198 9.78 2.57 7.23
N ILE A 199 9.44 3.85 7.46
CA ILE A 199 9.64 4.52 8.75
C ILE A 199 8.29 4.52 9.47
N THR A 200 8.29 4.10 10.72
CA THR A 200 7.13 4.14 11.60
C THR A 200 7.22 5.32 12.57
N GLY A 201 6.11 5.96 12.84
CA GLY A 201 6.08 7.07 13.78
C GLY A 201 4.68 7.63 14.01
N LYS A 202 4.62 8.63 14.90
CA LYS A 202 3.40 9.36 15.22
C LYS A 202 3.28 10.60 14.34
N LYS A 203 2.08 10.90 13.84
CA LYS A 203 1.77 12.16 13.16
C LYS A 203 1.76 13.34 14.14
N THR A 204 2.09 14.51 13.62
CA THR A 204 1.88 15.78 14.35
C THR A 204 0.40 16.06 14.54
N GLU A 205 0.05 17.01 15.40
CA GLU A 205 -1.36 17.37 15.68
C GLU A 205 -2.07 17.89 14.43
N SER A 206 -1.36 18.62 13.56
CA SER A 206 -1.89 19.14 12.29
C SER A 206 -2.16 18.06 11.23
N GLU A 207 -1.41 16.96 11.27
CA GLU A 207 -1.46 15.87 10.27
C GLU A 207 -2.22 14.62 10.78
N LYS A 208 -2.72 14.64 12.01
CA LYS A 208 -3.48 13.50 12.55
C LYS A 208 -4.86 13.37 11.90
N PHE A 209 -5.40 12.18 11.91
CA PHE A 209 -6.74 11.89 11.39
C PHE A 209 -7.82 12.62 12.23
N ALA A 210 -8.83 13.16 11.54
CA ALA A 210 -9.91 13.92 12.17
C ALA A 210 -10.67 13.06 13.20
N GLY A 211 -10.77 13.54 14.43
CA GLY A 211 -11.39 12.86 15.56
C GLY A 211 -10.46 11.90 16.32
N ALA A 212 -9.23 11.63 15.83
CA ALA A 212 -8.28 10.81 16.55
C ALA A 212 -7.52 11.58 17.63
N GLU A 213 -7.23 10.94 18.77
CA GLU A 213 -6.30 11.46 19.78
C GLU A 213 -4.85 11.27 19.33
N ALA A 214 -4.56 10.16 18.63
CA ALA A 214 -3.26 9.90 18.03
C ALA A 214 -3.40 9.17 16.70
N THR A 215 -2.54 9.53 15.75
CA THR A 215 -2.40 8.84 14.47
C THR A 215 -0.97 8.35 14.32
N TYR A 216 -0.81 7.07 14.06
CA TYR A 216 0.47 6.46 13.70
C TYR A 216 0.48 6.13 12.21
N THR A 217 1.66 6.10 11.61
CA THR A 217 1.84 5.95 10.16
C THR A 217 3.05 5.10 9.83
N ILE A 218 2.99 4.47 8.66
CA ILE A 218 4.15 3.94 7.97
C ILE A 218 4.41 4.80 6.74
N GLU A 219 5.62 5.34 6.63
CA GLU A 219 6.06 6.22 5.54
C GLU A 219 7.11 5.49 4.71
N ALA A 220 6.81 5.27 3.43
CA ALA A 220 7.77 4.71 2.46
C ALA A 220 8.39 5.84 1.63
N MET A 221 9.61 5.62 1.14
CA MET A 221 10.25 6.49 0.16
C MET A 221 10.15 5.88 -1.22
N MET A 222 9.65 6.65 -2.17
CA MET A 222 9.55 6.24 -3.57
C MET A 222 10.88 6.47 -4.28
N HIS A 223 11.04 5.90 -5.47
CA HIS A 223 12.29 5.99 -6.23
C HIS A 223 12.74 7.43 -6.49
N ASP A 224 11.79 8.35 -6.67
CA ASP A 224 12.07 9.78 -6.88
C ASP A 224 12.38 10.56 -5.58
N GLY A 225 12.40 9.91 -4.43
CA GLY A 225 12.66 10.51 -3.13
C GLY A 225 11.43 11.11 -2.43
N ARG A 226 10.23 11.03 -3.01
CA ARG A 226 9.01 11.48 -2.35
C ARG A 226 8.51 10.47 -1.33
N ALA A 227 7.88 11.00 -0.27
CA ALA A 227 7.21 10.21 0.73
C ALA A 227 5.86 9.68 0.24
N LEU A 228 5.54 8.45 0.59
CA LEU A 228 4.21 7.87 0.43
C LEU A 228 3.73 7.28 1.75
N GLN A 229 2.68 7.87 2.32
CA GLN A 229 1.97 7.27 3.45
C GLN A 229 1.33 5.96 2.99
N SER A 230 1.83 4.84 3.50
CA SER A 230 1.49 3.50 3.03
C SER A 230 0.49 2.77 3.92
N GLY A 231 0.25 3.26 5.13
CA GLY A 231 -0.75 2.74 6.06
C GLY A 231 -0.82 3.61 7.30
N THR A 232 -1.95 3.58 7.99
CA THR A 232 -2.19 4.33 9.23
C THR A 232 -2.90 3.48 10.27
N SER A 233 -2.67 3.81 11.52
CA SER A 233 -3.37 3.26 12.68
C SER A 233 -3.70 4.39 13.66
N HIS A 234 -4.95 4.46 14.10
CA HIS A 234 -5.50 5.58 14.85
C HIS A 234 -6.00 5.13 16.21
N TYR A 235 -5.70 5.89 17.24
CA TYR A 235 -6.30 5.81 18.55
C TYR A 235 -7.27 6.96 18.72
N PHE A 236 -8.54 6.67 19.02
CA PHE A 236 -9.61 7.67 19.16
C PHE A 236 -9.98 7.99 20.60
N GLY A 237 -9.40 7.31 21.57
CA GLY A 237 -9.87 7.42 22.93
C GLY A 237 -11.31 6.92 23.07
N ASP A 238 -12.11 7.59 23.90
CA ASP A 238 -13.53 7.31 24.10
C ASP A 238 -14.48 8.33 23.43
N GLY A 239 -13.93 9.23 22.58
CA GLY A 239 -14.70 10.32 21.95
C GLY A 239 -15.87 9.82 21.12
N PHE A 240 -15.64 8.86 20.21
CA PHE A 240 -16.71 8.25 19.43
C PHE A 240 -17.69 7.45 20.28
N ALA A 241 -17.20 6.74 21.30
CA ALA A 241 -18.07 6.00 22.22
C ALA A 241 -19.05 6.95 22.94
N ARG A 242 -18.59 8.13 23.35
CA ARG A 242 -19.44 9.17 23.95
C ARG A 242 -20.43 9.77 22.95
N ALA A 243 -19.98 10.08 21.73
CA ALA A 243 -20.83 10.65 20.69
C ALA A 243 -21.96 9.71 20.25
N PHE A 244 -21.73 8.40 20.30
CA PHE A 244 -22.69 7.35 19.93
C PHE A 244 -23.37 6.68 21.13
N ASP A 245 -23.09 7.14 22.35
CA ASP A 245 -23.62 6.59 23.61
C ASP A 245 -23.33 5.08 23.77
N ILE A 246 -22.14 4.67 23.37
CA ILE A 246 -21.68 3.27 23.51
C ILE A 246 -21.18 3.10 24.94
N THR A 247 -21.95 2.40 25.78
CA THR A 247 -21.57 2.16 27.17
C THR A 247 -21.55 0.66 27.46
N PHE A 248 -20.72 0.27 28.42
CA PHE A 248 -20.68 -1.10 28.93
C PHE A 248 -20.61 -1.12 30.45
N THR A 249 -21.08 -2.21 31.04
CA THR A 249 -20.89 -2.46 32.48
C THR A 249 -19.51 -3.08 32.69
N ASP A 250 -18.67 -2.39 33.45
CA ASP A 250 -17.32 -2.83 33.79
C ASP A 250 -17.30 -3.95 34.85
N ARG A 251 -16.11 -4.39 35.23
CA ARG A 251 -15.92 -5.47 36.23
C ARG A 251 -16.37 -5.10 37.65
N GLU A 252 -16.58 -3.78 37.92
CA GLU A 252 -17.06 -3.24 39.18
C GLU A 252 -18.55 -2.89 39.15
N ASN A 253 -19.29 -3.29 38.12
CA ASN A 253 -20.69 -2.97 37.85
C ASN A 253 -20.96 -1.46 37.69
N LYS A 254 -20.00 -0.71 37.14
CA LYS A 254 -20.15 0.70 36.77
C LYS A 254 -20.27 0.84 35.26
N LEU A 255 -20.98 1.86 34.81
CA LEU A 255 -21.02 2.22 33.38
C LEU A 255 -19.70 2.90 33.00
N ALA A 256 -19.10 2.43 31.89
CA ALA A 256 -17.88 2.98 31.30
C ALA A 256 -18.05 3.10 29.78
N TYR A 257 -17.21 3.92 29.15
CA TYR A 257 -17.12 4.07 27.71
C TYR A 257 -15.91 3.26 27.20
N PRO A 258 -16.06 2.45 26.14
CA PRO A 258 -14.94 1.75 25.55
C PRO A 258 -14.05 2.70 24.72
N HIS A 259 -12.81 2.27 24.51
CA HIS A 259 -11.81 2.99 23.72
C HIS A 259 -11.71 2.40 22.32
N GLN A 260 -11.69 3.28 21.32
CA GLN A 260 -11.75 2.90 19.91
C GLN A 260 -10.42 3.04 19.21
N THR A 261 -10.17 2.12 18.26
CA THR A 261 -9.12 2.24 17.25
C THR A 261 -9.67 2.09 15.85
N SER A 262 -8.97 2.65 14.85
CA SER A 262 -9.14 2.25 13.46
C SER A 262 -7.79 2.18 12.76
N TRP A 263 -7.69 1.34 11.74
CA TRP A 263 -6.46 1.14 11.01
C TRP A 263 -6.75 0.67 9.58
N GLY A 264 -5.93 1.10 8.61
CA GLY A 264 -6.24 0.82 7.22
C GLY A 264 -5.08 0.93 6.25
N VAL A 265 -5.16 0.09 5.20
CA VAL A 265 -4.35 0.14 3.99
C VAL A 265 -5.24 -0.02 2.76
N SER A 266 -4.80 0.47 1.62
CA SER A 266 -5.57 0.48 0.39
C SER A 266 -4.77 -0.05 -0.81
N THR A 267 -5.40 -0.07 -1.97
CA THR A 267 -4.73 -0.31 -3.26
C THR A 267 -3.59 0.66 -3.55
N ARG A 268 -3.39 1.70 -2.72
CA ARG A 268 -2.20 2.57 -2.75
C ARG A 268 -0.91 1.76 -2.62
N LEU A 269 -0.93 0.62 -1.93
CA LEU A 269 0.23 -0.28 -1.82
C LEU A 269 0.69 -0.81 -3.19
N ILE A 270 -0.21 -0.98 -4.16
CA ILE A 270 0.19 -1.34 -5.54
C ILE A 270 0.96 -0.18 -6.18
N GLY A 271 0.50 1.05 -6.00
CA GLY A 271 1.24 2.25 -6.43
C GLY A 271 2.62 2.35 -5.77
N ALA A 272 2.70 2.01 -4.48
CA ALA A 272 3.97 1.96 -3.76
C ALA A 272 4.94 0.93 -4.36
N ILE A 273 4.49 -0.29 -4.65
CA ILE A 273 5.29 -1.33 -5.30
C ILE A 273 5.84 -0.84 -6.65
N ILE A 274 4.98 -0.22 -7.47
CA ILE A 274 5.40 0.33 -8.78
C ILE A 274 6.53 1.34 -8.59
N MET A 275 6.33 2.32 -7.70
CA MET A 275 7.26 3.44 -7.50
C MET A 275 8.52 3.08 -6.70
N SER A 276 8.51 1.97 -5.96
CA SER A 276 9.68 1.50 -5.21
C SER A 276 10.57 0.58 -6.01
N HIS A 277 10.01 -0.25 -6.88
CA HIS A 277 10.74 -1.36 -7.51
C HIS A 277 10.79 -1.31 -9.04
N GLY A 278 9.83 -0.64 -9.70
CA GLY A 278 9.77 -0.55 -11.15
C GLY A 278 11.01 0.10 -11.77
N ASP A 279 11.29 -0.25 -13.04
CA ASP A 279 12.39 0.29 -13.84
C ASP A 279 11.91 0.73 -15.24
N ASP A 280 12.85 1.03 -16.13
CA ASP A 280 12.55 1.43 -17.52
C ASP A 280 12.00 0.30 -18.41
N ASN A 281 11.96 -0.94 -17.91
CA ASN A 281 11.36 -2.09 -18.59
C ASN A 281 9.97 -2.45 -18.04
N GLY A 282 9.52 -1.80 -16.98
CA GLY A 282 8.20 -2.01 -16.37
C GLY A 282 8.23 -2.33 -14.89
N LEU A 283 7.28 -3.19 -14.47
CA LEU A 283 7.19 -3.63 -13.08
C LEU A 283 8.35 -4.56 -12.67
N ILE A 284 8.66 -4.53 -11.37
CA ILE A 284 9.37 -5.60 -10.68
C ILE A 284 8.51 -5.96 -9.47
N LEU A 285 7.83 -7.11 -9.52
CA LEU A 285 6.92 -7.49 -8.45
C LEU A 285 7.63 -8.29 -7.36
N PRO A 286 7.42 -7.94 -6.10
CA PRO A 286 7.79 -8.80 -4.98
C PRO A 286 7.15 -10.18 -5.14
N PRO A 287 7.91 -11.28 -5.00
CA PRO A 287 7.39 -12.63 -5.24
C PRO A 287 6.14 -12.98 -4.44
N ALA A 288 6.00 -12.47 -3.22
CA ALA A 288 4.85 -12.74 -2.38
C ALA A 288 3.52 -12.30 -3.01
N VAL A 289 3.49 -11.17 -3.70
CA VAL A 289 2.28 -10.57 -4.29
C VAL A 289 2.18 -10.71 -5.80
N ALA A 290 3.21 -11.23 -6.48
CA ALA A 290 3.19 -11.46 -7.92
C ALA A 290 2.10 -12.47 -8.32
N PRO A 291 1.16 -12.14 -9.22
CA PRO A 291 0.14 -13.11 -9.69
C PRO A 291 0.78 -14.32 -10.39
N ILE A 292 1.87 -14.09 -11.10
CA ILE A 292 2.71 -15.09 -11.75
C ILE A 292 4.12 -14.91 -11.19
N GLN A 293 4.63 -15.91 -10.48
CA GLN A 293 6.00 -15.91 -9.95
C GLN A 293 7.01 -16.41 -10.99
N ALA A 294 6.57 -17.37 -11.80
CA ALA A 294 7.41 -17.94 -12.86
C ALA A 294 6.60 -18.12 -14.15
N ILE A 295 7.11 -17.58 -15.24
CA ILE A 295 6.51 -17.77 -16.57
C ILE A 295 7.39 -18.70 -17.40
N VAL A 296 6.84 -19.81 -17.84
CA VAL A 296 7.53 -20.76 -18.73
C VAL A 296 7.32 -20.32 -20.17
N VAL A 297 8.41 -20.09 -20.89
CA VAL A 297 8.39 -19.68 -22.30
C VAL A 297 9.10 -20.75 -23.14
N PRO A 298 8.33 -21.53 -23.94
CA PRO A 298 8.92 -22.49 -24.86
C PRO A 298 9.64 -21.77 -26.01
N ILE A 299 10.91 -22.09 -26.21
CA ILE A 299 11.75 -21.57 -27.30
C ILE A 299 11.68 -22.51 -28.50
N ALA A 300 11.41 -21.95 -29.69
CA ALA A 300 11.15 -22.76 -30.91
C ALA A 300 10.01 -23.78 -30.69
N GLN A 301 8.91 -23.32 -30.14
CA GLN A 301 7.73 -24.11 -29.75
C GLN A 301 7.11 -24.94 -30.89
N HIS A 302 7.43 -24.63 -32.16
CA HIS A 302 6.98 -25.35 -33.33
C HIS A 302 7.72 -26.73 -33.49
N LYS A 303 8.80 -26.96 -32.73
CA LYS A 303 9.50 -28.24 -32.76
C LYS A 303 8.80 -29.25 -31.86
N GLU A 304 8.82 -30.50 -32.32
CA GLU A 304 8.19 -31.63 -31.61
C GLU A 304 8.69 -31.76 -30.16
N GLY A 305 7.77 -31.99 -29.22
CA GLY A 305 8.06 -32.23 -27.82
C GLY A 305 8.34 -30.97 -26.97
N VAL A 306 8.55 -29.78 -27.57
CA VAL A 306 8.92 -28.58 -26.82
C VAL A 306 7.74 -28.06 -25.97
N ILE A 307 6.53 -28.02 -26.54
CA ILE A 307 5.34 -27.58 -25.79
C ILE A 307 5.03 -28.57 -24.67
N ASP A 308 5.12 -29.88 -24.94
CA ASP A 308 4.82 -30.91 -23.93
C ASP A 308 5.80 -30.82 -22.74
N ALA A 309 7.09 -30.63 -23.03
CA ALA A 309 8.11 -30.45 -21.99
C ALA A 309 7.88 -29.16 -21.18
N ALA A 310 7.52 -28.05 -21.83
CA ALA A 310 7.24 -26.79 -21.18
C ALA A 310 5.97 -26.88 -20.31
N GLN A 311 4.93 -27.57 -20.77
CA GLN A 311 3.71 -27.82 -19.99
C GLN A 311 4.00 -28.68 -18.76
N ALA A 312 4.73 -29.79 -18.93
CA ALA A 312 5.14 -30.66 -17.84
C ALA A 312 5.95 -29.88 -16.77
N LEU A 313 6.88 -29.04 -17.23
CA LEU A 313 7.68 -28.18 -16.36
C LEU A 313 6.77 -27.19 -15.57
N CYS A 314 5.83 -26.53 -16.26
CA CYS A 314 4.89 -25.61 -15.60
C CYS A 314 4.05 -26.33 -14.53
N GLU A 315 3.53 -27.51 -14.81
CA GLU A 315 2.75 -28.28 -13.83
C GLU A 315 3.60 -28.73 -12.63
N ARG A 316 4.86 -29.08 -12.84
CA ARG A 316 5.80 -29.37 -11.74
C ARG A 316 6.01 -28.17 -10.82
N LEU A 317 6.22 -26.98 -11.40
CA LEU A 317 6.37 -25.74 -10.63
C LEU A 317 5.11 -25.43 -9.83
N LYS A 318 3.90 -25.59 -10.41
CA LYS A 318 2.63 -25.45 -9.70
C LYS A 318 2.49 -26.44 -8.55
N ALA A 319 2.83 -27.71 -8.77
CA ALA A 319 2.80 -28.74 -7.75
C ALA A 319 3.76 -28.45 -6.58
N ALA A 320 4.84 -27.73 -6.84
CA ALA A 320 5.78 -27.25 -5.81
C ALA A 320 5.32 -25.98 -5.08
N GLY A 321 4.09 -25.49 -5.35
CA GLY A 321 3.50 -24.30 -4.73
C GLY A 321 3.94 -22.97 -5.35
N ILE A 322 4.53 -22.99 -6.53
CA ILE A 322 4.92 -21.78 -7.27
C ILE A 322 3.75 -21.36 -8.15
N ARG A 323 3.35 -20.07 -8.11
CA ARG A 323 2.37 -19.52 -9.05
C ARG A 323 3.00 -19.41 -10.43
N ALA A 324 3.02 -20.53 -11.16
CA ALA A 324 3.59 -20.63 -12.50
C ALA A 324 2.51 -20.54 -13.58
N ASN A 325 2.89 -20.01 -14.74
CA ASN A 325 2.07 -20.05 -15.95
C ASN A 325 2.97 -20.35 -17.17
N ILE A 326 2.37 -20.65 -18.31
CA ILE A 326 3.07 -20.92 -19.56
C ILE A 326 2.49 -20.05 -20.68
N ASP A 327 3.36 -19.56 -21.58
CA ASP A 327 2.94 -18.83 -22.78
C ASP A 327 3.21 -19.63 -24.04
N VAL A 328 2.17 -20.26 -24.56
CA VAL A 328 2.18 -21.02 -25.82
C VAL A 328 1.58 -20.22 -27.00
N THR A 329 1.37 -18.91 -26.85
CA THR A 329 0.89 -18.07 -27.96
C THR A 329 1.88 -18.07 -29.12
N GLU A 330 1.41 -17.68 -30.30
CA GLU A 330 2.24 -17.62 -31.52
C GLU A 330 3.18 -16.40 -31.58
N ASN A 331 3.19 -15.54 -30.53
CA ASN A 331 4.08 -14.41 -30.46
C ASN A 331 5.55 -14.85 -30.42
N SER A 332 6.43 -14.01 -30.96
CA SER A 332 7.87 -14.29 -30.91
C SER A 332 8.39 -14.34 -29.47
N PRO A 333 9.45 -15.11 -29.18
CA PRO A 333 10.06 -15.12 -27.83
C PRO A 333 10.42 -13.73 -27.31
N GLY A 334 10.99 -12.87 -28.15
CA GLY A 334 11.33 -11.49 -27.75
C GLY A 334 10.11 -10.65 -27.34
N TRP A 335 8.97 -10.83 -28.03
CA TRP A 335 7.73 -10.16 -27.62
C TRP A 335 7.24 -10.70 -26.26
N LYS A 336 7.25 -12.01 -26.07
CA LYS A 336 6.87 -12.63 -24.79
C LYS A 336 7.77 -12.14 -23.65
N PHE A 337 9.07 -12.04 -23.88
CA PHE A 337 10.03 -11.56 -22.88
C PHE A 337 9.69 -10.12 -22.45
N ALA A 338 9.54 -9.21 -23.40
CA ALA A 338 9.19 -7.82 -23.12
C ALA A 338 7.83 -7.70 -22.42
N GLN A 339 6.83 -8.51 -22.80
CA GLN A 339 5.51 -8.51 -22.16
C GLN A 339 5.57 -8.92 -20.69
N TYR A 340 6.32 -9.96 -20.34
CA TYR A 340 6.43 -10.42 -18.96
C TYR A 340 7.42 -9.59 -18.13
N GLU A 341 8.40 -8.95 -18.76
CA GLU A 341 9.22 -7.90 -18.14
C GLU A 341 8.37 -6.69 -17.76
N MET A 342 7.52 -6.21 -18.68
CA MET A 342 6.56 -5.13 -18.41
C MET A 342 5.61 -5.47 -17.25
N LYS A 343 5.12 -6.71 -17.18
CA LYS A 343 4.26 -7.20 -16.09
C LYS A 343 5.01 -7.50 -14.80
N GLY A 344 6.33 -7.40 -14.80
CA GLY A 344 7.16 -7.60 -13.61
C GLY A 344 7.17 -9.02 -13.07
N VAL A 345 6.96 -10.02 -13.94
CA VAL A 345 7.03 -11.43 -13.53
C VAL A 345 8.44 -11.75 -13.02
N PRO A 346 8.59 -12.20 -11.76
CA PRO A 346 9.91 -12.32 -11.10
C PRO A 346 10.90 -13.23 -11.84
N VAL A 347 10.45 -14.37 -12.35
CA VAL A 347 11.30 -15.36 -13.01
C VAL A 347 10.71 -15.77 -14.35
N ARG A 348 11.49 -15.67 -15.41
CA ARG A 348 11.18 -16.29 -16.69
C ARG A 348 11.98 -17.60 -16.84
N VAL A 349 11.30 -18.67 -17.20
CA VAL A 349 11.88 -20.00 -17.42
C VAL A 349 11.85 -20.28 -18.92
N GLU A 350 13.01 -20.24 -19.56
CA GLU A 350 13.17 -20.51 -20.98
C GLU A 350 13.53 -22.02 -21.18
N ILE A 351 12.82 -22.71 -22.07
CA ILE A 351 13.09 -24.10 -22.38
C ILE A 351 12.94 -24.35 -23.89
N GLY A 352 13.97 -24.84 -24.50
CA GLY A 352 14.01 -25.14 -25.92
C GLY A 352 14.56 -26.55 -26.20
N PRO A 353 14.70 -26.95 -27.49
CA PRO A 353 15.14 -28.30 -27.86
C PRO A 353 16.48 -28.72 -27.27
N ARG A 354 17.45 -27.78 -27.26
CA ARG A 354 18.79 -28.06 -26.69
C ARG A 354 18.75 -28.21 -25.17
N ASP A 355 17.89 -27.44 -24.52
CA ASP A 355 17.73 -27.52 -23.07
C ASP A 355 17.13 -28.86 -22.67
N ILE A 356 16.13 -29.33 -23.42
CA ILE A 356 15.50 -30.64 -23.22
C ILE A 356 16.51 -31.76 -23.41
N GLU A 357 17.31 -31.73 -24.51
CA GLU A 357 18.35 -32.72 -24.79
C GLU A 357 19.39 -32.80 -23.66
N ASN A 358 19.74 -31.67 -23.05
CA ASN A 358 20.73 -31.57 -21.97
C ASN A 358 20.12 -31.73 -20.58
N GLY A 359 18.80 -31.90 -20.44
CA GLY A 359 18.13 -31.98 -19.15
C GLY A 359 18.16 -30.67 -18.36
N ASN A 360 18.17 -29.50 -19.01
CA ASN A 360 18.29 -28.19 -18.44
C ASN A 360 17.12 -27.26 -18.83
N CYS A 361 17.01 -26.13 -18.16
CA CYS A 361 16.30 -24.93 -18.61
C CYS A 361 17.09 -23.68 -18.19
N VAL A 362 16.68 -22.51 -18.67
CA VAL A 362 17.33 -21.24 -18.32
C VAL A 362 16.39 -20.40 -17.48
N LEU A 363 16.81 -20.02 -16.28
CA LEU A 363 16.12 -19.05 -15.44
C LEU A 363 16.65 -17.65 -15.76
N VAL A 364 15.73 -16.68 -15.88
CA VAL A 364 16.05 -15.28 -16.11
C VAL A 364 15.39 -14.46 -15.01
N ARG A 365 16.19 -13.73 -14.23
CA ARG A 365 15.72 -12.86 -13.17
C ARG A 365 15.22 -11.55 -13.73
N ARG A 366 14.07 -11.08 -13.23
CA ARG A 366 13.49 -9.82 -13.68
C ARG A 366 14.28 -8.58 -13.24
N ASP A 367 14.83 -8.61 -12.03
CA ASP A 367 15.51 -7.47 -11.39
C ASP A 367 16.92 -7.19 -11.93
N THR A 368 17.63 -8.24 -12.38
CA THR A 368 19.02 -8.12 -12.84
C THR A 368 19.21 -8.48 -14.32
N GLY A 369 18.24 -9.17 -14.92
CA GLY A 369 18.37 -9.75 -16.26
C GLY A 369 19.33 -10.94 -16.32
N GLU A 370 19.86 -11.39 -15.18
CA GLU A 370 20.79 -12.51 -15.12
C GLU A 370 20.16 -13.80 -15.64
N LYS A 371 20.92 -14.55 -16.44
CA LYS A 371 20.54 -15.84 -17.01
C LYS A 371 21.35 -16.94 -16.41
N THR A 372 20.69 -17.93 -15.81
CA THR A 372 21.33 -19.09 -15.18
C THR A 372 20.75 -20.38 -15.74
N ALA A 373 21.60 -21.24 -16.30
CA ALA A 373 21.21 -22.57 -16.70
C ALA A 373 21.08 -23.47 -15.46
N VAL A 374 19.95 -24.14 -15.30
CA VAL A 374 19.68 -25.04 -14.17
C VAL A 374 19.21 -26.40 -14.64
N SER A 375 19.55 -27.47 -13.89
CA SER A 375 19.06 -28.79 -14.16
C SER A 375 17.56 -28.90 -13.95
N LEU A 376 16.86 -29.57 -14.85
CA LEU A 376 15.45 -29.91 -14.71
C LEU A 376 15.16 -30.77 -13.47
N GLU A 377 16.14 -31.51 -12.96
CA GLU A 377 15.97 -32.33 -11.75
C GLU A 377 15.71 -31.51 -10.50
N ASN A 378 16.30 -30.28 -10.41
CA ASN A 378 16.24 -29.43 -9.24
C ASN A 378 15.54 -28.07 -9.55
N VAL A 379 14.81 -27.99 -10.64
CA VAL A 379 14.27 -26.70 -11.13
C VAL A 379 13.34 -26.04 -10.13
N GLU A 380 12.52 -26.78 -9.39
CA GLU A 380 11.60 -26.23 -8.40
C GLU A 380 12.34 -25.49 -7.29
N GLN A 381 13.42 -26.09 -6.78
CA GLN A 381 14.23 -25.44 -5.75
C GLN A 381 15.00 -24.26 -6.34
N SER A 382 15.56 -24.41 -7.53
CA SER A 382 16.28 -23.31 -8.21
C SER A 382 15.38 -22.10 -8.47
N VAL A 383 14.10 -22.30 -8.81
CA VAL A 383 13.14 -21.20 -8.95
C VAL A 383 12.84 -20.55 -7.61
N LYS A 384 12.65 -21.31 -6.53
CA LYS A 384 12.44 -20.76 -5.18
C LYS A 384 13.63 -19.93 -4.72
N ASP A 385 14.84 -20.46 -4.85
CA ASP A 385 16.07 -19.74 -4.50
C ASP A 385 16.24 -18.45 -5.32
N THR A 386 15.83 -18.48 -6.59
CA THR A 386 15.86 -17.30 -7.48
C THR A 386 14.83 -16.25 -7.04
N LEU A 387 13.62 -16.66 -6.64
CA LEU A 387 12.59 -15.78 -6.10
C LEU A 387 13.05 -15.11 -4.80
N ASP A 388 13.67 -15.88 -3.90
CA ASP A 388 14.21 -15.35 -2.63
C ASP A 388 15.36 -14.36 -2.89
N ALA A 389 16.26 -14.69 -3.80
CA ALA A 389 17.36 -13.79 -4.18
C ALA A 389 16.87 -12.48 -4.80
N LEU A 390 15.81 -12.53 -5.63
CA LEU A 390 15.16 -11.35 -6.18
C LEU A 390 14.54 -10.50 -5.06
N ALA A 391 13.77 -11.13 -4.16
CA ALA A 391 13.14 -10.43 -3.05
C ALA A 391 14.15 -9.66 -2.19
N HIS A 392 15.23 -10.33 -1.77
CA HIS A 392 16.30 -9.70 -1.00
C HIS A 392 16.98 -8.55 -1.76
N ASN A 393 17.19 -8.70 -3.06
CA ASN A 393 17.83 -7.66 -3.86
C ASN A 393 16.98 -6.40 -3.99
N ILE A 394 15.69 -6.54 -4.30
CA ILE A 394 14.81 -5.35 -4.43
C ILE A 394 14.59 -4.65 -3.09
N TYR A 395 14.55 -5.38 -1.97
CA TYR A 395 14.52 -4.79 -0.62
C TYR A 395 15.79 -4.00 -0.35
N ARG A 396 16.96 -4.60 -0.63
CA ARG A 396 18.26 -3.93 -0.46
C ARG A 396 18.33 -2.64 -1.28
N MET A 397 17.94 -2.68 -2.56
CA MET A 397 17.94 -1.49 -3.42
C MET A 397 17.02 -0.39 -2.90
N ALA A 398 15.81 -0.73 -2.45
CA ALA A 398 14.87 0.22 -1.86
C ALA A 398 15.41 0.83 -0.56
N LYS A 399 16.08 0.01 0.27
CA LYS A 399 16.70 0.45 1.53
C LYS A 399 17.88 1.39 1.28
N GLU A 400 18.75 1.07 0.34
CA GLU A 400 19.85 1.92 -0.08
C GLU A 400 19.33 3.25 -0.61
N ASN A 401 18.32 3.26 -1.50
CA ASN A 401 17.70 4.50 -1.99
C ASN A 401 17.16 5.38 -0.84
N MET A 402 16.51 4.77 0.17
CA MET A 402 16.01 5.51 1.33
C MET A 402 17.16 6.06 2.19
N GLN A 403 18.22 5.28 2.40
CA GLN A 403 19.38 5.70 3.19
C GLN A 403 20.14 6.84 2.51
N ASP A 404 20.41 6.71 1.21
CA ASP A 404 21.15 7.70 0.43
C ASP A 404 20.42 9.06 0.32
N ARG A 405 19.09 9.04 0.47
CA ARG A 405 18.23 10.23 0.39
C ARG A 405 17.70 10.68 1.75
N THR A 406 18.19 10.14 2.85
CA THR A 406 17.85 10.60 4.20
C THR A 406 19.01 11.45 4.74
N VAL A 407 18.70 12.71 5.08
CA VAL A 407 19.70 13.71 5.48
C VAL A 407 19.36 14.25 6.87
N ASP A 408 20.37 14.30 7.74
CA ASP A 408 20.29 14.96 9.05
C ASP A 408 20.52 16.46 8.87
N CYS A 409 19.58 17.29 9.32
CA CYS A 409 19.63 18.75 9.23
C CYS A 409 19.59 19.38 10.62
N HIS A 410 20.65 20.12 10.96
CA HIS A 410 20.81 20.74 12.28
C HIS A 410 20.33 22.21 12.29
N THR A 411 20.33 22.86 11.14
CA THR A 411 19.94 24.26 10.96
C THR A 411 18.97 24.42 9.81
N PHE A 412 18.28 25.58 9.75
CA PHE A 412 17.37 25.90 8.64
C PHE A 412 18.11 25.96 7.31
N ASP A 413 19.31 26.54 7.28
CA ASP A 413 20.12 26.67 6.05
C ASP A 413 20.52 25.28 5.51
N GLU A 414 20.90 24.34 6.38
CA GLU A 414 21.19 22.94 5.98
C GLU A 414 19.94 22.25 5.43
N LEU A 415 18.77 22.45 6.05
CA LEU A 415 17.51 21.91 5.59
C LEU A 415 17.10 22.48 4.24
N GLU A 416 17.23 23.80 4.05
CA GLU A 416 16.94 24.46 2.78
C GLU A 416 17.87 23.98 1.67
N GLU A 417 19.18 23.87 1.95
CA GLU A 417 20.14 23.31 1.01
C GLU A 417 19.82 21.86 0.63
N ALA A 418 19.53 21.02 1.60
CA ALA A 418 19.16 19.62 1.36
C ALA A 418 17.91 19.49 0.49
N VAL A 419 16.84 20.26 0.79
CA VAL A 419 15.58 20.27 0.03
C VAL A 419 15.78 20.76 -1.42
N ASN A 420 16.66 21.74 -1.61
CA ASN A 420 16.96 22.27 -2.95
C ASN A 420 17.84 21.34 -3.78
N ASN A 421 18.70 20.54 -3.14
CA ASN A 421 19.61 19.63 -3.83
C ASN A 421 18.94 18.34 -4.31
N SER A 422 18.09 17.71 -3.49
CA SER A 422 17.44 16.45 -3.86
C SER A 422 16.17 16.19 -3.05
N LEU A 423 15.21 15.48 -3.64
CA LEU A 423 14.07 14.97 -2.90
C LEU A 423 14.50 13.81 -1.99
N GLY A 424 13.95 13.78 -0.77
CA GLY A 424 14.29 12.78 0.22
C GLY A 424 13.55 12.98 1.55
N PHE A 425 14.04 12.29 2.56
CA PHE A 425 13.67 12.51 3.95
C PHE A 425 14.70 13.40 4.63
N TYR A 426 14.22 14.38 5.36
CA TYR A 426 15.05 15.31 6.12
C TYR A 426 14.73 15.15 7.59
N LYS A 427 15.70 14.71 8.39
CA LYS A 427 15.56 14.64 9.83
C LYS A 427 15.92 15.99 10.43
N ALA A 428 15.02 16.59 11.18
CA ALA A 428 15.30 17.85 11.85
C ALA A 428 14.49 17.98 13.15
N MET A 429 15.05 18.71 14.12
CA MET A 429 14.43 18.96 15.41
C MET A 429 13.33 20.02 15.31
N TRP A 430 12.23 19.79 16.04
CA TRP A 430 11.03 20.62 16.01
C TRP A 430 10.52 20.96 17.40
N CYS A 431 9.97 22.18 17.59
CA CYS A 431 9.50 22.66 18.89
C CYS A 431 8.08 22.26 19.25
N GLY A 432 7.34 21.61 18.35
CA GLY A 432 5.94 21.24 18.56
C GLY A 432 4.92 22.34 18.20
N ASP A 433 5.35 23.41 17.52
CA ASP A 433 4.49 24.54 17.13
C ASP A 433 4.06 24.37 15.67
N GLU A 434 2.76 24.31 15.41
CA GLU A 434 2.16 24.16 14.07
C GLU A 434 2.61 25.29 13.11
N ALA A 435 2.80 26.51 13.63
CA ALA A 435 3.30 27.62 12.84
C ALA A 435 4.66 27.33 12.18
N CYS A 436 5.50 26.50 12.79
CA CYS A 436 6.77 26.07 12.17
C CYS A 436 6.54 25.04 11.04
N GLU A 437 5.53 24.19 11.15
CA GLU A 437 5.15 23.27 10.06
C GLU A 437 4.64 24.05 8.84
N ASP A 438 3.77 25.04 9.08
CA ASP A 438 3.23 25.92 8.04
C ASP A 438 4.34 26.72 7.36
N GLU A 439 5.30 27.25 8.12
CA GLU A 439 6.45 28.00 7.59
C GLU A 439 7.34 27.12 6.69
N LEU A 440 7.63 25.87 7.12
CA LEU A 440 8.42 24.92 6.31
C LEU A 440 7.67 24.52 5.03
N LYS A 441 6.34 24.38 5.11
CA LYS A 441 5.49 24.06 3.96
C LYS A 441 5.45 25.23 2.97
N GLU A 442 5.31 26.46 3.47
CA GLU A 442 5.28 27.67 2.63
C GLU A 442 6.64 27.95 1.96
N LYS A 443 7.74 27.90 2.73
CA LYS A 443 9.07 28.25 2.24
C LYS A 443 9.74 27.15 1.42
N LEU A 444 9.63 25.89 1.87
CA LEU A 444 10.38 24.76 1.30
C LEU A 444 9.49 23.75 0.56
N GLY A 445 8.17 23.86 0.72
CA GLY A 445 7.22 22.92 0.13
C GLY A 445 7.32 21.49 0.69
N ILE A 446 7.79 21.34 1.93
CA ILE A 446 7.87 20.08 2.66
C ILE A 446 6.87 20.06 3.80
N GLY A 447 6.40 18.87 4.19
CA GLY A 447 5.52 18.67 5.34
C GLY A 447 6.11 17.64 6.29
N SER A 448 5.60 17.63 7.54
CA SER A 448 5.94 16.58 8.49
C SER A 448 5.41 15.23 7.98
N ARG A 449 6.28 14.20 8.00
CA ARG A 449 5.84 12.84 7.66
C ARG A 449 5.45 12.09 8.93
N CYS A 450 6.35 12.05 9.87
CA CYS A 450 6.09 11.54 11.22
C CYS A 450 7.17 11.98 12.21
N MET A 451 6.86 11.86 13.49
CA MET A 451 7.82 11.77 14.58
C MET A 451 8.14 10.30 14.75
N PRO A 452 9.32 9.79 14.29
CA PRO A 452 9.64 8.39 14.39
C PRO A 452 9.71 7.95 15.86
N PHE A 453 9.44 6.66 16.13
CA PHE A 453 9.52 6.15 17.49
C PHE A 453 10.95 6.16 18.03
N GLU A 454 11.92 5.90 17.16
CA GLU A 454 13.34 6.05 17.48
C GLU A 454 13.74 7.51 17.29
N GLN A 455 13.88 8.22 18.41
CA GLN A 455 14.23 9.64 18.42
C GLN A 455 15.76 9.82 18.49
N GLU A 456 16.27 10.65 17.59
CA GLU A 456 17.67 11.09 17.57
C GLU A 456 17.74 12.55 18.02
N HIS A 457 18.75 12.89 18.82
CA HIS A 457 18.99 14.27 19.26
C HIS A 457 19.97 14.94 18.30
N LEU A 458 19.45 15.69 17.33
CA LEU A 458 20.25 16.36 16.30
C LEU A 458 20.64 17.80 16.73
N SER A 459 19.78 18.49 17.50
CA SER A 459 19.98 19.86 17.95
C SER A 459 19.11 20.16 19.17
N ASP A 460 19.53 21.09 20.01
CA ASP A 460 18.72 21.59 21.14
C ASP A 460 17.58 22.49 20.70
N THR A 461 17.63 23.00 19.47
CA THR A 461 16.70 24.01 18.97
C THR A 461 15.92 23.54 17.76
N CYS A 462 14.71 24.06 17.61
CA CYS A 462 13.84 23.89 16.45
C CYS A 462 14.55 24.42 15.19
N VAL A 463 14.57 23.61 14.14
CA VAL A 463 15.15 23.94 12.84
C VAL A 463 14.55 25.20 12.21
N CYS A 464 13.27 25.51 12.50
CA CYS A 464 12.55 26.65 11.94
C CYS A 464 12.72 27.93 12.78
N CYS A 465 12.34 27.89 14.07
CA CYS A 465 12.21 29.10 14.88
C CYS A 465 13.30 29.30 15.96
N GLY A 466 14.22 28.35 16.13
CA GLY A 466 15.28 28.41 17.15
C GLY A 466 14.83 28.26 18.60
N LYS A 467 13.54 28.06 18.88
CA LYS A 467 13.04 27.73 20.23
C LYS A 467 13.52 26.34 20.66
N PRO A 468 13.52 25.99 21.96
CA PRO A 468 13.84 24.64 22.41
C PRO A 468 13.06 23.57 21.64
N ALA A 469 13.75 22.56 21.15
CA ALA A 469 13.14 21.45 20.41
C ALA A 469 12.48 20.44 21.37
N LYS A 470 11.41 19.79 20.90
CA LYS A 470 10.70 18.74 21.64
C LYS A 470 10.86 17.36 21.03
N ALA A 471 10.96 17.28 19.70
CA ALA A 471 11.04 16.00 18.98
C ALA A 471 11.80 16.16 17.68
N MET A 472 12.41 15.07 17.24
CA MET A 472 12.91 14.92 15.88
C MET A 472 11.75 14.51 14.97
N VAL A 473 11.64 15.15 13.83
CA VAL A 473 10.60 14.91 12.81
C VAL A 473 11.25 14.54 11.49
N ILE A 474 10.64 13.61 10.78
CA ILE A 474 10.94 13.34 9.38
C ILE A 474 10.13 14.29 8.53
N TRP A 475 10.82 15.11 7.76
CA TRP A 475 10.24 16.05 6.81
C TRP A 475 10.40 15.52 5.38
N GLY A 476 9.53 15.90 4.47
CA GLY A 476 9.64 15.50 3.06
C GLY A 476 8.47 15.97 2.21
N LYS A 477 8.65 15.88 0.88
CA LYS A 477 7.54 16.09 -0.06
C LYS A 477 6.78 14.78 -0.22
N ALA A 478 5.45 14.86 -0.17
CA ALA A 478 4.56 13.69 -0.31
C ALA A 478 3.87 13.66 -1.68
N TYR A 479 3.33 12.48 -1.99
CA TYR A 479 2.39 12.26 -3.10
C TYR A 479 0.98 12.68 -2.75
#